data_19e36661907c22adc8c4877d4c2c4f66
#
_entry.id   19e36661907c22adc8c4877d4c2c4f66
#
_cell.length_a   1.000
_cell.length_b   1.000
_cell.length_c   1.000
_cell.angle_alpha   90.00
_cell.angle_beta   90.00
_cell.angle_gamma   90.00
#
_symmetry.space_group_name_H-M   'P 1'
#
loop_
_entity.id
_entity.type
_entity.pdbx_description
1 polymer ?
#
loop_
_entity_poly.entity_id
_entity_poly.type
_entity_poly.pdbx_seq_one_letter_code
_entity_poly.pdbx_strand_id
1 'polypeptide(L)'
;RRSSDLTMLDNLQLLFVYAPVMNVQMLLDGIFIGAVFALAAYGLALVWGVMNVKNLAQGDFVIMGGYLAFSLYHVGVGPIIALPIVALVMFVFGWISYLLIIKRVIDNDMFVSLLATFGLSLFLQQVMNLIYGPEVQTIDSKFPIATMFDGFVTVPMAKVVSLLLAGGFAALIVVFMKKSRTGQAIRATAQDARAARVLGINTDRIYAFTFSLNAAICGVAGVLVSIIWVLQPFYGIVYSLRTFAIVTAAGLGNLPAVIGVSFVLGWVEQYAGIIMGAEWQIAAAVMVLLGVLVWRQIQLRRQRQVVR
;
A
#
# COMPACT_ATOMS: atom_id res chain seq x y z
N ARG A 1 -31.04 -15.14 -18.98
CA ARG A 1 -29.84 -16.04 -18.98
C ARG A 1 -29.13 -15.97 -20.34
N ARG A 2 -28.42 -14.87 -20.67
CA ARG A 2 -27.48 -14.77 -21.82
C ARG A 2 -26.89 -13.35 -21.92
N SER A 3 -26.43 -12.77 -20.81
CA SER A 3 -25.77 -11.45 -20.87
C SER A 3 -24.56 -11.29 -19.95
N SER A 4 -23.99 -12.39 -19.43
CA SER A 4 -22.85 -12.35 -18.50
C SER A 4 -21.58 -13.08 -18.98
N ASP A 5 -21.60 -13.69 -20.17
CA ASP A 5 -20.46 -14.47 -20.64
C ASP A 5 -19.84 -13.86 -21.91
N LEU A 6 -19.42 -12.59 -21.83
CA LEU A 6 -18.39 -12.11 -22.75
C LEU A 6 -17.15 -12.94 -22.48
N THR A 7 -16.72 -13.72 -23.47
CA THR A 7 -15.50 -14.52 -23.32
C THR A 7 -14.28 -13.60 -23.16
N MET A 8 -13.20 -14.10 -22.59
CA MET A 8 -11.93 -13.37 -22.48
C MET A 8 -11.49 -12.80 -23.84
N LEU A 9 -11.77 -13.51 -24.94
CA LEU A 9 -11.49 -13.08 -26.30
C LEU A 9 -12.35 -11.89 -26.72
N ASP A 10 -13.63 -11.85 -26.36
CA ASP A 10 -14.54 -10.74 -26.67
C ASP A 10 -14.09 -9.47 -25.95
N ASN A 11 -13.66 -9.60 -24.69
CA ASN A 11 -13.12 -8.48 -23.90
C ASN A 11 -11.80 -7.93 -24.51
N LEU A 12 -10.92 -8.80 -25.00
CA LEU A 12 -9.71 -8.40 -25.71
C LEU A 12 -10.04 -7.67 -27.03
N GLN A 13 -10.99 -8.19 -27.81
CA GLN A 13 -11.43 -7.53 -29.04
C GLN A 13 -12.08 -6.19 -28.75
N LEU A 14 -12.87 -6.08 -27.69
CA LEU A 14 -13.48 -4.83 -27.25
C LEU A 14 -12.41 -3.78 -26.92
N LEU A 15 -11.38 -4.15 -26.18
CA LEU A 15 -10.29 -3.23 -25.77
C LEU A 15 -9.43 -2.77 -26.94
N PHE A 16 -9.04 -3.66 -27.84
CA PHE A 16 -8.03 -3.36 -28.84
C PHE A 16 -8.60 -3.03 -30.22
N VAL A 17 -9.80 -3.51 -30.54
CA VAL A 17 -10.41 -3.34 -31.87
C VAL A 17 -11.60 -2.39 -31.83
N TYR A 18 -12.56 -2.62 -30.94
CA TYR A 18 -13.82 -1.86 -30.94
C TYR A 18 -13.77 -0.57 -30.16
N ALA A 19 -13.04 -0.52 -29.04
CA ALA A 19 -12.96 0.66 -28.20
C ALA A 19 -11.53 0.94 -27.69
N PRO A 20 -10.57 1.26 -28.57
CA PRO A 20 -9.18 1.50 -28.18
C PRO A 20 -9.00 2.65 -27.19
N VAL A 21 -9.96 3.59 -27.14
CA VAL A 21 -9.98 4.70 -26.16
C VAL A 21 -10.12 4.18 -24.74
N MET A 22 -10.73 3.01 -24.50
CA MET A 22 -10.81 2.40 -23.17
C MET A 22 -9.42 2.06 -22.60
N ASN A 23 -8.40 1.85 -23.44
CA ASN A 23 -7.03 1.66 -22.92
C ASN A 23 -6.51 2.90 -22.20
N VAL A 24 -6.90 4.10 -22.64
CA VAL A 24 -6.56 5.36 -21.94
C VAL A 24 -7.17 5.37 -20.55
N GLN A 25 -8.43 4.96 -20.43
CA GLN A 25 -9.10 4.81 -19.12
C GLN A 25 -8.34 3.83 -18.21
N MET A 26 -7.93 2.66 -18.76
CA MET A 26 -7.20 1.63 -18.00
C MET A 26 -5.84 2.13 -17.52
N LEU A 27 -5.11 2.82 -18.39
CA LEU A 27 -3.81 3.40 -18.04
C LEU A 27 -3.94 4.45 -16.93
N LEU A 28 -4.94 5.35 -17.04
CA LEU A 28 -5.20 6.35 -16.03
C LEU A 28 -5.62 5.72 -14.69
N ASP A 29 -6.56 4.79 -14.71
CA ASP A 29 -7.01 4.10 -13.51
C ASP A 29 -5.87 3.31 -12.84
N GLY A 30 -5.02 2.65 -13.62
CA GLY A 30 -3.83 1.97 -13.11
C GLY A 30 -2.84 2.93 -12.44
N ILE A 31 -2.66 4.15 -12.98
CA ILE A 31 -1.82 5.18 -12.38
C ILE A 31 -2.42 5.64 -11.04
N PHE A 32 -3.71 5.94 -10.99
CA PHE A 32 -4.38 6.39 -9.77
C PHE A 32 -4.30 5.36 -8.66
N ILE A 33 -4.55 4.11 -8.98
CA ILE A 33 -4.46 2.97 -8.07
C ILE A 33 -3.02 2.73 -7.64
N GLY A 34 -2.10 2.71 -8.60
CA GLY A 34 -0.68 2.51 -8.37
C GLY A 34 -0.07 3.55 -7.44
N ALA A 35 -0.52 4.81 -7.48
CA ALA A 35 -0.04 5.86 -6.58
C ALA A 35 -0.40 5.59 -5.11
N VAL A 36 -1.61 5.11 -4.84
CA VAL A 36 -2.05 4.75 -3.48
C VAL A 36 -1.29 3.51 -2.99
N PHE A 37 -1.11 2.52 -3.86
CA PHE A 37 -0.32 1.33 -3.54
C PHE A 37 1.15 1.69 -3.29
N ALA A 38 1.72 2.63 -4.05
CA ALA A 38 3.08 3.12 -3.85
C ALA A 38 3.27 3.69 -2.45
N LEU A 39 2.31 4.48 -1.98
CA LEU A 39 2.37 5.08 -0.66
C LEU A 39 2.33 4.01 0.44
N ALA A 40 1.37 3.08 0.38
CA ALA A 40 1.25 1.99 1.34
C ALA A 40 2.47 1.05 1.32
N ALA A 41 2.98 0.70 0.13
CA ALA A 41 4.15 -0.15 -0.04
C ALA A 41 5.44 0.54 0.41
N TYR A 42 5.53 1.87 0.27
CA TYR A 42 6.68 2.64 0.75
C TYR A 42 6.84 2.52 2.26
N GLY A 43 5.73 2.58 3.02
CA GLY A 43 5.73 2.35 4.45
C GLY A 43 6.26 0.95 4.82
N LEU A 44 5.78 -0.09 4.15
CA LEU A 44 6.26 -1.46 4.36
C LEU A 44 7.75 -1.60 4.01
N ALA A 45 8.19 -1.00 2.91
CA ALA A 45 9.59 -1.03 2.48
C ALA A 45 10.53 -0.38 3.52
N LEU A 46 10.08 0.68 4.19
CA LEU A 46 10.82 1.30 5.30
C LEU A 46 10.95 0.35 6.49
N VAL A 47 9.85 -0.20 6.97
CA VAL A 47 9.87 -1.12 8.13
C VAL A 47 10.70 -2.36 7.83
N TRP A 48 10.45 -2.99 6.72
CA TRP A 48 11.18 -4.20 6.33
C TRP A 48 12.67 -3.93 6.08
N GLY A 49 13.00 -2.81 5.43
CA GLY A 49 14.39 -2.44 5.15
C GLY A 49 15.20 -2.04 6.39
N VAL A 50 14.57 -1.51 7.44
CA VAL A 50 15.25 -1.01 8.65
C VAL A 50 15.29 -2.04 9.77
N MET A 51 14.16 -2.77 9.96
CA MET A 51 13.95 -3.64 11.11
C MET A 51 13.92 -5.12 10.74
N ASN A 52 13.90 -5.44 9.45
CA ASN A 52 13.70 -6.80 8.92
C ASN A 52 12.39 -7.46 9.40
N VAL A 53 11.41 -6.67 9.81
CA VAL A 53 10.09 -7.12 10.25
C VAL A 53 9.13 -7.11 9.07
N LYS A 54 8.51 -8.24 8.80
CA LYS A 54 7.43 -8.37 7.82
C LYS A 54 6.09 -8.11 8.51
N ASN A 55 5.56 -6.91 8.33
CA ASN A 55 4.30 -6.52 8.96
C ASN A 55 3.10 -7.01 8.12
N LEU A 56 2.43 -8.07 8.56
CA LEU A 56 1.20 -8.57 7.91
C LEU A 56 -0.02 -7.70 8.19
N ALA A 57 -0.02 -6.88 9.26
CA ALA A 57 -1.07 -5.92 9.55
C ALA A 57 -0.98 -4.63 8.69
N GLN A 58 -0.09 -4.59 7.68
CA GLN A 58 0.15 -3.41 6.85
C GLN A 58 -1.13 -2.87 6.22
N GLY A 59 -1.93 -3.74 5.60
CA GLY A 59 -3.18 -3.36 4.97
C GLY A 59 -4.26 -2.98 5.97
N ASP A 60 -4.27 -3.59 7.17
CA ASP A 60 -5.22 -3.21 8.21
C ASP A 60 -4.93 -1.81 8.75
N PHE A 61 -3.67 -1.38 8.76
CA PHE A 61 -3.32 0.01 9.06
C PHE A 61 -3.87 0.97 7.99
N VAL A 62 -3.87 0.56 6.72
CA VAL A 62 -4.48 1.34 5.63
C VAL A 62 -6.00 1.43 5.84
N ILE A 63 -6.68 0.31 6.05
CA ILE A 63 -8.12 0.28 6.27
C ILE A 63 -8.51 1.07 7.53
N MET A 64 -7.75 0.95 8.63
CA MET A 64 -7.97 1.72 9.85
C MET A 64 -7.84 3.23 9.61
N GLY A 65 -6.86 3.65 8.81
CA GLY A 65 -6.73 5.05 8.39
C GLY A 65 -7.94 5.54 7.60
N GLY A 66 -8.49 4.69 6.73
CA GLY A 66 -9.73 4.96 5.99
C GLY A 66 -10.95 5.12 6.91
N TYR A 67 -11.11 4.23 7.90
CA TYR A 67 -12.20 4.34 8.88
C TYR A 67 -12.06 5.55 9.79
N LEU A 68 -10.86 5.95 10.16
CA LEU A 68 -10.64 7.21 10.88
C LEU A 68 -11.08 8.42 10.03
N ALA A 69 -10.75 8.43 8.73
CA ALA A 69 -11.23 9.46 7.82
C ALA A 69 -12.75 9.44 7.66
N PHE A 70 -13.35 8.26 7.58
CA PHE A 70 -14.81 8.07 7.55
C PHE A 70 -15.47 8.64 8.81
N SER A 71 -14.93 8.37 10.00
CA SER A 71 -15.44 8.94 11.25
C SER A 71 -15.33 10.46 11.28
N LEU A 72 -14.21 11.03 10.83
CA LEU A 72 -14.01 12.47 10.74
C LEU A 72 -14.97 13.11 9.73
N TYR A 73 -15.27 12.44 8.62
CA TYR A 73 -16.23 12.90 7.63
C TYR A 73 -17.63 13.05 8.22
N HIS A 74 -18.08 12.11 9.07
CA HIS A 74 -19.37 12.18 9.76
C HIS A 74 -19.47 13.31 10.78
N VAL A 75 -18.34 13.78 11.29
CA VAL A 75 -18.24 14.97 12.17
C VAL A 75 -18.12 16.27 11.36
N GLY A 76 -18.14 16.19 10.01
CA GLY A 76 -18.08 17.34 9.13
C GLY A 76 -16.67 17.76 8.69
N VAL A 77 -15.65 16.94 8.99
CA VAL A 77 -14.27 17.21 8.56
C VAL A 77 -14.05 16.62 7.18
N GLY A 78 -13.78 17.47 6.19
CA GLY A 78 -13.50 17.02 4.82
C GLY A 78 -12.26 16.11 4.72
N PRO A 79 -12.22 15.21 3.73
CA PRO A 79 -11.14 14.20 3.63
C PRO A 79 -9.72 14.80 3.53
N ILE A 80 -9.56 15.97 2.90
CA ILE A 80 -8.26 16.62 2.77
C ILE A 80 -7.76 17.11 4.14
N ILE A 81 -8.64 17.68 4.97
CA ILE A 81 -8.31 18.14 6.31
C ILE A 81 -8.08 16.93 7.24
N ALA A 82 -8.74 15.82 6.98
CA ALA A 82 -8.55 14.59 7.73
C ALA A 82 -7.13 14.00 7.58
N LEU A 83 -6.42 14.25 6.46
CA LEU A 83 -5.09 13.70 6.19
C LEU A 83 -4.08 13.92 7.33
N PRO A 84 -3.78 15.16 7.76
CA PRO A 84 -2.81 15.40 8.84
C PRO A 84 -3.30 14.84 10.18
N ILE A 85 -4.61 14.87 10.44
CA ILE A 85 -5.18 14.35 11.70
C ILE A 85 -5.00 12.83 11.74
N VAL A 86 -5.39 12.14 10.68
CA VAL A 86 -5.25 10.68 10.57
C VAL A 86 -3.78 10.27 10.61
N ALA A 87 -2.89 11.01 9.91
CA ALA A 87 -1.46 10.75 9.97
C ALA A 87 -0.91 10.82 11.39
N LEU A 88 -1.32 11.82 12.17
CA LEU A 88 -0.90 11.99 13.56
C LEU A 88 -1.45 10.87 14.46
N VAL A 89 -2.74 10.58 14.36
CA VAL A 89 -3.40 9.51 15.14
C VAL A 89 -2.75 8.17 14.85
N MET A 90 -2.52 7.86 13.57
CA MET A 90 -1.88 6.62 13.14
C MET A 90 -0.40 6.57 13.52
N PHE A 91 0.30 7.70 13.56
CA PHE A 91 1.66 7.76 14.09
C PHE A 91 1.71 7.36 15.57
N VAL A 92 0.82 7.90 16.39
CA VAL A 92 0.72 7.55 17.81
C VAL A 92 0.32 6.09 17.98
N PHE A 93 -0.64 5.62 17.21
CA PHE A 93 -1.05 4.21 17.19
C PHE A 93 0.12 3.27 16.83
N GLY A 94 0.90 3.63 15.80
CA GLY A 94 2.09 2.88 15.41
C GLY A 94 3.14 2.84 16.53
N TRP A 95 3.33 3.95 17.26
CA TRP A 95 4.24 4.00 18.40
C TRP A 95 3.81 3.06 19.52
N ILE A 96 2.53 3.07 19.87
CA ILE A 96 1.95 2.18 20.88
C ILE A 96 2.07 0.72 20.43
N SER A 97 1.71 0.41 19.19
CA SER A 97 1.82 -0.94 18.62
C SER A 97 3.25 -1.45 18.62
N TYR A 98 4.23 -0.58 18.32
CA TYR A 98 5.63 -0.93 18.42
C TYR A 98 6.02 -1.32 19.86
N LEU A 99 5.68 -0.49 20.84
CA LEU A 99 6.04 -0.73 22.26
C LEU A 99 5.39 -2.00 22.80
N LEU A 100 4.13 -2.25 22.45
CA LEU A 100 3.37 -3.36 23.00
C LEU A 100 3.72 -4.70 22.33
N ILE A 101 3.97 -4.71 21.03
CA ILE A 101 4.09 -5.94 20.25
C ILE A 101 5.46 -6.07 19.61
N ILE A 102 5.83 -5.14 18.72
CA ILE A 102 6.99 -5.30 17.83
C ILE A 102 8.30 -5.35 18.60
N LYS A 103 8.46 -4.50 19.60
CA LYS A 103 9.66 -4.47 20.45
C LYS A 103 9.96 -5.81 21.14
N ARG A 104 8.92 -6.61 21.39
CA ARG A 104 9.06 -7.92 22.05
C ARG A 104 9.43 -9.05 21.10
N VAL A 105 9.24 -8.85 19.82
CA VAL A 105 9.41 -9.89 18.79
C VAL A 105 10.50 -9.58 17.77
N ILE A 106 11.02 -8.35 17.75
CA ILE A 106 11.99 -7.90 16.73
C ILE A 106 13.33 -8.66 16.79
N ASP A 107 13.78 -9.06 17.97
CA ASP A 107 15.03 -9.80 18.17
C ASP A 107 14.84 -11.31 18.05
N ASN A 108 13.61 -11.78 17.84
CA ASN A 108 13.29 -13.19 17.67
C ASN A 108 13.36 -13.60 16.19
N ASP A 109 13.08 -14.88 15.92
CA ASP A 109 13.01 -15.40 14.56
C ASP A 109 11.94 -14.64 13.73
N MET A 110 12.22 -14.50 12.43
CA MET A 110 11.30 -13.85 11.47
C MET A 110 9.89 -14.43 11.53
N PHE A 111 9.74 -15.73 11.80
CA PHE A 111 8.43 -16.38 11.91
C PHE A 111 7.62 -15.85 13.10
N VAL A 112 8.27 -15.57 14.23
CA VAL A 112 7.61 -15.01 15.42
C VAL A 112 7.07 -13.61 15.14
N SER A 113 7.82 -12.77 14.42
CA SER A 113 7.37 -11.44 14.05
C SER A 113 6.20 -11.49 13.04
N LEU A 114 6.21 -12.44 12.11
CA LEU A 114 5.10 -12.69 11.18
C LEU A 114 3.82 -13.07 11.95
N LEU A 115 3.92 -14.03 12.88
CA LEU A 115 2.78 -14.50 13.66
C LEU A 115 2.21 -13.39 14.56
N ALA A 116 3.07 -12.60 15.20
CA ALA A 116 2.66 -11.47 16.04
C ALA A 116 1.91 -10.40 15.23
N THR A 117 2.41 -10.05 14.03
CA THR A 117 1.75 -9.07 13.17
C THR A 117 0.49 -9.63 12.51
N PHE A 118 0.40 -10.93 12.27
CA PHE A 118 -0.83 -11.58 11.83
C PHE A 118 -1.90 -11.56 12.94
N GLY A 119 -1.51 -11.86 14.21
CA GLY A 119 -2.42 -11.70 15.33
C GLY A 119 -2.92 -10.27 15.50
N LEU A 120 -2.03 -9.27 15.31
CA LEU A 120 -2.42 -7.86 15.30
C LEU A 120 -3.41 -7.56 14.16
N SER A 121 -3.19 -8.12 12.96
CA SER A 121 -4.10 -7.98 11.82
C SER A 121 -5.51 -8.47 12.17
N LEU A 122 -5.64 -9.69 12.68
CA LEU A 122 -6.93 -10.25 13.07
C LEU A 122 -7.62 -9.43 14.17
N PHE A 123 -6.85 -8.97 15.16
CA PHE A 123 -7.37 -8.11 16.21
C PHE A 123 -7.94 -6.80 15.66
N LEU A 124 -7.19 -6.11 14.76
CA LEU A 124 -7.64 -4.86 14.16
C LEU A 124 -8.87 -5.04 13.29
N GLN A 125 -8.94 -6.13 12.50
CA GLN A 125 -10.12 -6.45 11.69
C GLN A 125 -11.36 -6.62 12.58
N GLN A 126 -11.25 -7.34 13.69
CA GLN A 126 -12.37 -7.52 14.60
C GLN A 126 -12.76 -6.24 15.33
N VAL A 127 -11.80 -5.40 15.71
CA VAL A 127 -12.08 -4.08 16.30
C VAL A 127 -12.82 -3.18 15.29
N MET A 128 -12.35 -3.12 14.05
CA MET A 128 -13.02 -2.35 12.99
C MET A 128 -14.42 -2.88 12.70
N ASN A 129 -14.58 -4.22 12.65
CA ASN A 129 -15.87 -4.86 12.44
C ASN A 129 -16.84 -4.58 13.61
N LEU A 130 -16.36 -4.57 14.84
CA LEU A 130 -17.18 -4.27 16.02
C LEU A 130 -17.69 -2.81 16.04
N ILE A 131 -16.83 -1.86 15.61
CA ILE A 131 -17.14 -0.42 15.65
C ILE A 131 -18.00 0.00 14.46
N TYR A 132 -17.66 -0.46 13.25
CA TYR A 132 -18.26 0.03 12.00
C TYR A 132 -19.20 -0.98 11.33
N GLY A 133 -19.25 -2.21 11.82
CA GLY A 133 -20.02 -3.30 11.23
C GLY A 133 -19.32 -3.94 10.02
N PRO A 134 -19.89 -5.04 9.49
CA PRO A 134 -19.33 -5.78 8.35
C PRO A 134 -19.66 -5.13 7.00
N GLU A 135 -20.54 -4.13 7.00
CA GLU A 135 -21.03 -3.51 5.78
C GLU A 135 -19.96 -2.64 5.12
N VAL A 136 -20.11 -2.49 3.81
CA VAL A 136 -19.24 -1.64 3.00
C VAL A 136 -19.56 -0.19 3.27
N GLN A 137 -18.56 0.61 3.61
CA GLN A 137 -18.68 2.05 3.85
C GLN A 137 -17.99 2.85 2.73
N THR A 138 -18.55 4.01 2.39
CA THR A 138 -18.01 4.92 1.39
C THR A 138 -18.07 6.36 1.87
N ILE A 139 -17.14 7.18 1.41
CA ILE A 139 -17.17 8.64 1.62
C ILE A 139 -17.62 9.29 0.30
N ASP A 140 -18.73 10.01 0.34
CA ASP A 140 -19.11 10.86 -0.78
C ASP A 140 -18.27 12.14 -0.78
N SER A 141 -17.23 12.12 -1.60
CA SER A 141 -16.25 13.19 -1.67
C SER A 141 -16.73 14.44 -2.42
N LYS A 142 -17.93 14.42 -3.05
CA LYS A 142 -18.54 15.51 -3.83
C LYS A 142 -17.63 16.10 -4.92
N PHE A 143 -16.60 15.41 -5.33
CA PHE A 143 -15.74 15.86 -6.43
C PHE A 143 -16.43 15.65 -7.77
N PRO A 144 -16.32 16.63 -8.70
CA PRO A 144 -16.89 16.49 -10.03
C PRO A 144 -16.21 15.37 -10.83
N ILE A 145 -16.94 14.84 -11.80
CA ILE A 145 -16.42 13.88 -12.78
C ILE A 145 -16.12 14.65 -14.05
N ALA A 146 -14.87 14.63 -14.50
CA ALA A 146 -14.49 15.15 -15.81
C ALA A 146 -14.68 14.05 -16.87
N THR A 147 -15.30 14.39 -17.98
CA THR A 147 -15.46 13.52 -19.13
C THR A 147 -14.58 14.00 -20.28
N MET A 148 -13.87 13.08 -20.93
CA MET A 148 -13.01 13.34 -22.08
C MET A 148 -13.41 12.40 -23.24
N PHE A 149 -13.06 12.76 -24.47
CA PHE A 149 -13.36 11.96 -25.67
C PHE A 149 -14.85 11.62 -25.81
N ASP A 150 -15.72 12.65 -25.84
CA ASP A 150 -17.19 12.52 -25.97
C ASP A 150 -17.84 11.59 -24.93
N GLY A 151 -17.23 11.50 -23.71
CA GLY A 151 -17.74 10.69 -22.61
C GLY A 151 -17.17 9.27 -22.53
N PHE A 152 -16.32 8.85 -23.46
CA PHE A 152 -15.70 7.53 -23.42
C PHE A 152 -14.65 7.36 -22.30
N VAL A 153 -14.03 8.46 -21.87
CA VAL A 153 -13.09 8.47 -20.74
C VAL A 153 -13.64 9.33 -19.63
N THR A 154 -13.85 8.72 -18.47
CA THR A 154 -14.36 9.41 -17.27
C THR A 154 -13.25 9.47 -16.22
N VAL A 155 -12.91 10.69 -15.80
CA VAL A 155 -11.90 10.94 -14.79
C VAL A 155 -12.54 11.57 -13.57
N PRO A 156 -12.85 10.79 -12.51
CA PRO A 156 -13.28 11.37 -11.25
C PRO A 156 -12.18 12.26 -10.67
N MET A 157 -12.47 13.53 -10.41
CA MET A 157 -11.48 14.46 -9.84
C MET A 157 -10.95 13.98 -8.48
N ALA A 158 -11.73 13.17 -7.76
CA ALA A 158 -11.28 12.48 -6.56
C ALA A 158 -9.99 11.66 -6.78
N LYS A 159 -9.89 10.93 -7.90
CA LYS A 159 -8.70 10.14 -8.26
C LYS A 159 -7.49 11.03 -8.57
N VAL A 160 -7.71 12.13 -9.29
CA VAL A 160 -6.66 13.11 -9.61
C VAL A 160 -6.11 13.76 -8.35
N VAL A 161 -7.00 14.24 -7.48
CA VAL A 161 -6.61 14.82 -6.18
C VAL A 161 -5.85 13.80 -5.33
N SER A 162 -6.30 12.56 -5.29
CA SER A 162 -5.61 11.49 -4.55
C SER A 162 -4.23 11.19 -5.13
N LEU A 163 -4.05 11.20 -6.44
CA LEU A 163 -2.73 11.06 -7.09
C LEU A 163 -1.78 12.18 -6.67
N LEU A 164 -2.24 13.43 -6.74
CA LEU A 164 -1.43 14.60 -6.37
C LEU A 164 -1.05 14.57 -4.89
N LEU A 165 -1.99 14.22 -4.02
CA LEU A 165 -1.74 14.07 -2.59
C LEU A 165 -0.78 12.90 -2.30
N ALA A 166 -0.98 11.74 -2.91
CA ALA A 166 -0.06 10.61 -2.77
C ALA A 166 1.35 10.97 -3.22
N GLY A 167 1.50 11.63 -4.37
CA GLY A 167 2.78 12.13 -4.88
C GLY A 167 3.42 13.16 -3.95
N GLY A 168 2.65 14.11 -3.44
CA GLY A 168 3.09 15.11 -2.49
C GLY A 168 3.59 14.49 -1.18
N PHE A 169 2.84 13.56 -0.60
CA PHE A 169 3.26 12.83 0.59
C PHE A 169 4.49 11.95 0.34
N ALA A 170 4.55 11.25 -0.79
CA ALA A 170 5.74 10.47 -1.16
C ALA A 170 6.98 11.38 -1.28
N ALA A 171 6.86 12.54 -1.93
CA ALA A 171 7.94 13.52 -2.02
C ALA A 171 8.35 14.05 -0.65
N LEU A 172 7.37 14.38 0.22
CA LEU A 172 7.62 14.82 1.60
C LEU A 172 8.43 13.78 2.38
N ILE A 173 8.06 12.51 2.29
CA ILE A 173 8.76 11.43 2.98
C ILE A 173 10.18 11.25 2.42
N VAL A 174 10.36 11.31 1.10
CA VAL A 174 11.69 11.23 0.47
C VAL A 174 12.57 12.38 0.91
N VAL A 175 12.05 13.60 0.94
CA VAL A 175 12.79 14.79 1.43
C VAL A 175 13.13 14.64 2.91
N PHE A 176 12.17 14.23 3.73
CA PHE A 176 12.38 13.93 5.15
C PHE A 176 13.49 12.90 5.35
N MET A 177 13.42 11.79 4.65
CA MET A 177 14.42 10.71 4.71
C MET A 177 15.81 11.20 4.28
N LYS A 178 15.91 12.07 3.27
CA LYS A 178 17.20 12.57 2.77
C LYS A 178 17.79 13.69 3.62
N LYS A 179 16.99 14.63 4.10
CA LYS A 179 17.47 15.89 4.71
C LYS A 179 17.40 15.90 6.23
N SER A 180 16.52 15.13 6.89
CA SER A 180 16.39 15.17 8.35
C SER A 180 17.47 14.33 9.05
N ARG A 181 17.84 14.72 10.27
CA ARG A 181 18.75 13.94 11.15
C ARG A 181 18.16 12.56 11.46
N THR A 182 16.85 12.50 11.72
CA THR A 182 16.15 11.24 11.98
C THR A 182 16.16 10.34 10.73
N GLY A 183 15.93 10.89 9.53
CA GLY A 183 16.04 10.13 8.28
C GLY A 183 17.44 9.59 8.02
N GLN A 184 18.48 10.36 8.37
CA GLN A 184 19.87 9.88 8.31
C GLN A 184 20.11 8.73 9.29
N ALA A 185 19.62 8.85 10.53
CA ALA A 185 19.73 7.80 11.55
C ALA A 185 18.97 6.52 11.13
N ILE A 186 17.79 6.65 10.51
CA ILE A 186 17.04 5.52 9.94
C ILE A 186 17.89 4.80 8.88
N ARG A 187 18.48 5.53 7.93
CA ARG A 187 19.31 4.92 6.88
C ARG A 187 20.60 4.29 7.44
N ALA A 188 21.26 4.91 8.42
CA ALA A 188 22.42 4.35 9.09
C ALA A 188 22.07 3.05 9.81
N THR A 189 20.95 3.02 10.55
CA THR A 189 20.45 1.83 11.23
C THR A 189 20.07 0.70 10.25
N ALA A 190 19.52 1.06 9.09
CA ALA A 190 19.17 0.10 8.03
C ALA A 190 20.42 -0.57 7.40
N GLN A 191 21.55 0.13 7.35
CA GLN A 191 22.80 -0.43 6.82
C GLN A 191 23.46 -1.38 7.83
N ASP A 192 23.66 -0.92 9.06
CA ASP A 192 24.19 -1.72 10.16
C ASP A 192 23.73 -1.16 11.51
N ALA A 193 22.78 -1.87 12.13
CA ALA A 193 22.23 -1.46 13.43
C ALA A 193 23.28 -1.54 14.57
N ARG A 194 24.26 -2.44 14.47
CA ARG A 194 25.34 -2.57 15.49
C ARG A 194 26.31 -1.40 15.39
N ALA A 195 26.76 -1.08 14.18
CA ALA A 195 27.62 0.07 13.94
C ALA A 195 26.92 1.38 14.31
N ALA A 196 25.65 1.53 14.00
CA ALA A 196 24.84 2.69 14.38
C ALA A 196 24.80 2.88 15.92
N ARG A 197 24.64 1.81 16.70
CA ARG A 197 24.70 1.86 18.18
C ARG A 197 26.05 2.33 18.70
N VAL A 198 27.15 1.83 18.12
CA VAL A 198 28.50 2.26 18.50
C VAL A 198 28.71 3.75 18.25
N LEU A 199 28.09 4.30 17.20
CA LEU A 199 28.10 5.73 16.89
C LEU A 199 27.13 6.56 17.73
N GLY A 200 26.47 5.96 18.75
CA GLY A 200 25.57 6.64 19.67
C GLY A 200 24.13 6.79 19.20
N ILE A 201 23.73 6.12 18.09
CA ILE A 201 22.34 6.15 17.62
C ILE A 201 21.50 5.16 18.47
N ASN A 202 20.45 5.68 19.11
CA ASN A 202 19.51 4.81 19.82
C ASN A 202 18.60 4.08 18.85
N THR A 203 18.99 2.86 18.47
CA THR A 203 18.28 2.04 17.47
C THR A 203 16.84 1.71 17.90
N ASP A 204 16.53 1.53 19.19
CA ASP A 204 15.18 1.25 19.66
C ASP A 204 14.22 2.41 19.37
N ARG A 205 14.70 3.65 19.59
CA ARG A 205 13.92 4.85 19.25
C ARG A 205 13.75 4.99 17.74
N ILE A 206 14.78 4.65 16.96
CA ILE A 206 14.71 4.67 15.49
C ILE A 206 13.72 3.64 14.98
N TYR A 207 13.70 2.45 15.53
CA TYR A 207 12.73 1.40 15.20
C TYR A 207 11.30 1.85 15.54
N ALA A 208 11.07 2.36 16.77
CA ALA A 208 9.76 2.90 17.15
C ALA A 208 9.29 3.98 16.19
N PHE A 209 10.16 4.93 15.89
CA PHE A 209 9.85 6.02 14.97
C PHE A 209 9.55 5.53 13.55
N THR A 210 10.35 4.58 13.03
CA THR A 210 10.16 4.00 11.69
C THR A 210 8.82 3.27 11.58
N PHE A 211 8.45 2.49 12.60
CA PHE A 211 7.17 1.78 12.65
C PHE A 211 5.98 2.76 12.74
N SER A 212 6.12 3.82 13.54
CA SER A 212 5.12 4.90 13.67
C SER A 212 4.95 5.67 12.36
N LEU A 213 6.07 5.99 11.70
CA LEU A 213 6.05 6.65 10.40
C LEU A 213 5.36 5.78 9.34
N ASN A 214 5.62 4.47 9.34
CA ASN A 214 4.91 3.53 8.50
C ASN A 214 3.39 3.55 8.75
N ALA A 215 2.97 3.51 10.03
CA ALA A 215 1.56 3.56 10.38
C ALA A 215 0.91 4.90 9.91
N ALA A 216 1.62 6.01 10.05
CA ALA A 216 1.16 7.31 9.55
C ALA A 216 1.00 7.31 8.02
N ILE A 217 1.98 6.74 7.28
CA ILE A 217 1.92 6.60 5.83
C ILE A 217 0.72 5.73 5.41
N CYS A 218 0.50 4.61 6.11
CA CYS A 218 -0.68 3.77 5.89
C CYS A 218 -1.98 4.52 6.16
N GLY A 219 -2.00 5.34 7.22
CA GLY A 219 -3.15 6.18 7.53
C GLY A 219 -3.50 7.14 6.40
N VAL A 220 -2.49 7.84 5.87
CA VAL A 220 -2.66 8.72 4.69
C VAL A 220 -3.16 7.93 3.48
N ALA A 221 -2.54 6.78 3.18
CA ALA A 221 -3.00 5.91 2.10
C ALA A 221 -4.46 5.47 2.31
N GLY A 222 -4.86 5.18 3.55
CA GLY A 222 -6.23 4.82 3.92
C GLY A 222 -7.24 5.95 3.68
N VAL A 223 -6.88 7.20 3.98
CA VAL A 223 -7.72 8.37 3.63
C VAL A 223 -7.91 8.44 2.12
N LEU A 224 -6.87 8.23 1.31
CA LEU A 224 -6.97 8.24 -0.14
C LEU A 224 -7.82 7.06 -0.66
N VAL A 225 -7.68 5.88 -0.04
CA VAL A 225 -8.53 4.71 -0.32
C VAL A 225 -10.01 5.05 -0.06
N SER A 226 -10.34 5.67 1.07
CA SER A 226 -11.72 6.00 1.42
C SER A 226 -12.40 6.99 0.48
N ILE A 227 -11.63 7.80 -0.26
CA ILE A 227 -12.14 8.74 -1.26
C ILE A 227 -12.40 8.05 -2.61
N ILE A 228 -11.59 7.03 -2.97
CA ILE A 228 -11.60 6.40 -4.29
C ILE A 228 -12.40 5.10 -4.30
N TRP A 229 -12.36 4.37 -3.20
CA TRP A 229 -12.94 3.03 -3.06
C TRP A 229 -13.78 2.88 -1.82
N VAL A 230 -14.28 1.67 -1.67
CA VAL A 230 -15.07 1.24 -0.53
C VAL A 230 -14.17 0.76 0.61
N LEU A 231 -14.63 0.96 1.84
CA LEU A 231 -14.01 0.45 3.05
C LEU A 231 -14.78 -0.77 3.54
N GLN A 232 -14.05 -1.83 3.85
CA GLN A 232 -14.59 -3.03 4.51
C GLN A 232 -13.53 -3.55 5.50
N PRO A 233 -13.93 -3.97 6.72
CA PRO A 233 -12.98 -4.35 7.77
C PRO A 233 -11.99 -5.45 7.38
N PHE A 234 -12.44 -6.41 6.55
CA PHE A 234 -11.65 -7.58 6.16
C PHE A 234 -10.78 -7.37 4.90
N TYR A 235 -10.83 -6.21 4.26
CA TYR A 235 -10.01 -5.92 3.07
C TYR A 235 -8.54 -5.65 3.38
N GLY A 236 -8.16 -5.53 4.66
CA GLY A 236 -6.78 -5.30 5.06
C GLY A 236 -5.80 -6.33 4.50
N ILE A 237 -6.18 -7.62 4.51
CA ILE A 237 -5.31 -8.69 3.98
C ILE A 237 -5.01 -8.51 2.48
N VAL A 238 -5.96 -8.03 1.70
CA VAL A 238 -5.79 -7.77 0.26
C VAL A 238 -4.77 -6.67 0.03
N TYR A 239 -4.84 -5.58 0.80
CA TYR A 239 -3.86 -4.49 0.74
C TYR A 239 -2.48 -4.95 1.23
N SER A 240 -2.42 -5.80 2.26
CA SER A 240 -1.17 -6.41 2.71
C SER A 240 -0.52 -7.22 1.60
N LEU A 241 -1.24 -8.11 0.93
CA LEU A 241 -0.72 -8.92 -0.18
C LEU A 241 -0.17 -8.05 -1.33
N ARG A 242 -0.89 -6.99 -1.70
CA ARG A 242 -0.45 -6.02 -2.73
C ARG A 242 0.85 -5.34 -2.34
N THR A 243 0.93 -4.81 -1.12
CA THR A 243 2.13 -4.13 -0.64
C THR A 243 3.32 -5.08 -0.53
N PHE A 244 3.12 -6.32 -0.11
CA PHE A 244 4.15 -7.36 -0.12
C PHE A 244 4.62 -7.70 -1.53
N ALA A 245 3.70 -7.84 -2.49
CA ALA A 245 4.04 -8.08 -3.89
C ALA A 245 4.93 -6.97 -4.44
N ILE A 246 4.56 -5.71 -4.21
CA ILE A 246 5.30 -4.53 -4.66
C ILE A 246 6.70 -4.50 -4.03
N VAL A 247 6.82 -4.60 -2.71
CA VAL A 247 8.10 -4.50 -2.02
C VAL A 247 9.03 -5.65 -2.40
N THR A 248 8.47 -6.86 -2.56
CA THR A 248 9.25 -8.03 -2.99
C THR A 248 9.72 -7.86 -4.43
N ALA A 249 8.90 -7.35 -5.32
CA ALA A 249 9.24 -7.12 -6.72
C ALA A 249 10.27 -5.99 -6.88
N ALA A 250 10.10 -4.89 -6.15
CA ALA A 250 11.03 -3.75 -6.17
C ALA A 250 12.41 -4.08 -5.59
N GLY A 251 12.45 -4.98 -4.62
CA GLY A 251 13.64 -5.27 -3.84
C GLY A 251 13.79 -4.40 -2.60
N LEU A 252 14.28 -5.02 -1.54
CA LEU A 252 14.49 -4.36 -0.25
C LEU A 252 15.45 -3.18 -0.40
N GLY A 253 15.07 -2.04 0.16
CA GLY A 253 15.88 -0.82 0.16
C GLY A 253 15.84 0.02 -1.12
N ASN A 254 15.22 -0.46 -2.21
CA ASN A 254 15.10 0.30 -3.46
C ASN A 254 13.77 1.06 -3.53
N LEU A 255 13.69 2.17 -2.78
CA LEU A 255 12.47 2.99 -2.70
C LEU A 255 11.97 3.55 -4.05
N PRO A 256 12.82 4.01 -4.97
CA PRO A 256 12.37 4.40 -6.32
C PRO A 256 11.71 3.26 -7.09
N ALA A 257 12.23 2.03 -6.97
CA ALA A 257 11.65 0.88 -7.63
C ALA A 257 10.26 0.52 -7.07
N VAL A 258 10.01 0.77 -5.77
CA VAL A 258 8.68 0.58 -5.16
C VAL A 258 7.62 1.38 -5.91
N ILE A 259 7.91 2.63 -6.25
CA ILE A 259 6.99 3.50 -7.00
C ILE A 259 6.73 2.92 -8.39
N GLY A 260 7.77 2.56 -9.14
CA GLY A 260 7.63 2.00 -10.50
C GLY A 260 6.83 0.69 -10.51
N VAL A 261 7.15 -0.22 -9.59
CA VAL A 261 6.44 -1.51 -9.47
C VAL A 261 4.98 -1.33 -9.07
N SER A 262 4.68 -0.32 -8.25
CA SER A 262 3.29 -0.02 -7.85
C SER A 262 2.43 0.39 -9.04
N PHE A 263 2.95 1.22 -9.95
CA PHE A 263 2.24 1.59 -11.17
C PHE A 263 2.05 0.38 -12.10
N VAL A 264 3.09 -0.44 -12.26
CA VAL A 264 2.98 -1.68 -13.06
C VAL A 264 1.92 -2.61 -12.48
N LEU A 265 1.91 -2.80 -11.15
CA LEU A 265 0.88 -3.62 -10.51
C LEU A 265 -0.53 -3.04 -10.69
N GLY A 266 -0.68 -1.71 -10.55
CA GLY A 266 -1.95 -1.04 -10.79
C GLY A 266 -2.47 -1.28 -12.22
N TRP A 267 -1.61 -1.20 -13.23
CA TRP A 267 -1.99 -1.54 -14.60
C TRP A 267 -2.36 -3.01 -14.76
N VAL A 268 -1.55 -3.92 -14.23
CA VAL A 268 -1.84 -5.37 -14.32
C VAL A 268 -3.19 -5.69 -13.69
N GLU A 269 -3.51 -5.14 -12.53
CA GLU A 269 -4.81 -5.35 -11.86
C GLU A 269 -5.97 -4.81 -12.69
N GLN A 270 -5.84 -3.61 -13.29
CA GLN A 270 -6.89 -3.03 -14.12
C GLN A 270 -7.15 -3.85 -15.37
N TYR A 271 -6.11 -4.22 -16.09
CA TYR A 271 -6.26 -5.05 -17.28
C TYR A 271 -6.80 -6.45 -16.94
N ALA A 272 -6.31 -7.07 -15.86
CA ALA A 272 -6.83 -8.35 -15.39
C ALA A 272 -8.33 -8.27 -15.05
N GLY A 273 -8.74 -7.19 -14.38
CA GLY A 273 -10.15 -6.98 -14.00
C GLY A 273 -11.09 -6.85 -15.19
N ILE A 274 -10.66 -6.25 -16.30
CA ILE A 274 -11.50 -6.11 -17.49
C ILE A 274 -11.45 -7.35 -18.38
N ILE A 275 -10.28 -7.95 -18.57
CA ILE A 275 -10.11 -9.08 -19.46
C ILE A 275 -10.70 -10.36 -18.86
N MET A 276 -10.45 -10.59 -17.57
CA MET A 276 -10.79 -11.85 -16.88
C MET A 276 -11.95 -11.69 -15.89
N GLY A 277 -12.30 -10.47 -15.51
CA GLY A 277 -13.31 -10.16 -14.51
C GLY A 277 -12.73 -9.60 -13.21
N ALA A 278 -13.54 -8.87 -12.45
CA ALA A 278 -13.12 -8.16 -11.24
C ALA A 278 -12.53 -9.10 -10.15
N GLU A 279 -12.96 -10.35 -10.11
CA GLU A 279 -12.46 -11.38 -9.19
C GLU A 279 -10.98 -11.69 -9.40
N TRP A 280 -10.49 -11.53 -10.64
CA TRP A 280 -9.10 -11.80 -11.01
C TRP A 280 -8.12 -10.68 -10.67
N GLN A 281 -8.58 -9.51 -10.25
CA GLN A 281 -7.68 -8.41 -9.86
C GLN A 281 -6.75 -8.83 -8.71
N ILE A 282 -7.31 -9.44 -7.66
CA ILE A 282 -6.52 -9.92 -6.51
C ILE A 282 -5.62 -11.08 -6.92
N ALA A 283 -6.14 -12.02 -7.73
CA ALA A 283 -5.36 -13.15 -8.23
C ALA A 283 -4.18 -12.68 -9.09
N ALA A 284 -4.35 -11.63 -9.89
CA ALA A 284 -3.28 -11.04 -10.70
C ALA A 284 -2.13 -10.51 -9.83
N ALA A 285 -2.43 -9.82 -8.71
CA ALA A 285 -1.42 -9.36 -7.77
C ALA A 285 -0.61 -10.53 -7.17
N VAL A 286 -1.31 -11.61 -6.79
CA VAL A 286 -0.66 -12.82 -6.26
C VAL A 286 0.18 -13.52 -7.33
N MET A 287 -0.32 -13.60 -8.58
CA MET A 287 0.44 -14.17 -9.70
C MET A 287 1.72 -13.37 -10.00
N VAL A 288 1.65 -12.05 -9.98
CA VAL A 288 2.84 -11.19 -10.12
C VAL A 288 3.84 -11.47 -8.99
N LEU A 289 3.38 -11.57 -7.74
CA LEU A 289 4.24 -11.91 -6.60
C LEU A 289 4.94 -13.26 -6.80
N LEU A 290 4.19 -14.30 -7.16
CA LEU A 290 4.74 -15.62 -7.41
C LEU A 290 5.73 -15.61 -8.57
N GLY A 291 5.41 -14.94 -9.67
CA GLY A 291 6.29 -14.80 -10.83
C GLY A 291 7.62 -14.14 -10.47
N VAL A 292 7.58 -13.06 -9.69
CA VAL A 292 8.78 -12.35 -9.22
C VAL A 292 9.61 -13.23 -8.27
N LEU A 293 8.98 -13.95 -7.35
CA LEU A 293 9.68 -14.85 -6.43
C LEU A 293 10.38 -15.97 -7.19
N VAL A 294 9.72 -16.61 -8.13
CA VAL A 294 10.29 -17.67 -8.98
C VAL A 294 11.45 -17.11 -9.82
N TRP A 295 11.26 -15.96 -10.45
CA TRP A 295 12.30 -15.32 -11.25
C TRP A 295 13.56 -14.99 -10.41
N ARG A 296 13.39 -14.43 -9.22
CA ARG A 296 14.49 -14.17 -8.28
C ARG A 296 15.21 -15.45 -7.87
N GLN A 297 14.46 -16.51 -7.59
CA GLN A 297 15.05 -17.79 -7.21
C GLN A 297 15.91 -18.38 -8.35
N ILE A 298 15.44 -18.25 -9.59
CA ILE A 298 16.21 -18.66 -10.78
C ILE A 298 17.49 -17.84 -10.93
N GLN A 299 17.41 -16.50 -10.76
CA GLN A 299 18.60 -15.65 -10.82
C GLN A 299 19.64 -16.00 -9.75
N LEU A 300 19.21 -16.20 -8.50
CA LEU A 300 20.11 -16.58 -7.41
C LEU A 300 20.79 -17.93 -7.67
N ARG A 301 20.07 -18.89 -8.26
CA ARG A 301 20.67 -20.19 -8.65
C ARG A 301 21.73 -20.01 -9.74
N ARG A 302 21.48 -19.19 -10.75
CA ARG A 302 22.47 -18.91 -11.82
C ARG A 302 23.72 -18.25 -11.29
N GLN A 303 23.60 -17.28 -10.37
CA GLN A 303 24.77 -16.63 -9.77
C GLN A 303 25.63 -17.59 -8.94
N ARG A 304 25.02 -18.53 -8.21
CA ARG A 304 25.76 -19.56 -7.44
C ARG A 304 26.48 -20.58 -8.33
N GLN A 305 26.04 -20.79 -9.57
CA GLN A 305 26.72 -21.70 -10.51
C GLN A 305 27.93 -21.06 -11.21
N VAL A 306 28.00 -19.74 -11.28
CA VAL A 306 29.11 -18.99 -11.90
C VAL A 306 30.30 -18.82 -10.95
N VAL A 307 30.08 -19.00 -9.64
CA VAL A 307 31.13 -18.87 -8.59
C VAL A 307 31.78 -20.25 -8.24
N ARG A 308 31.43 -21.31 -8.95
CA ARG A 308 32.11 -22.60 -8.92
C ARG A 308 32.93 -22.77 -10.19
#